data_20218f7b42172cf75d11b1f851fa8bf5
#
_entry.id   20218f7b42172cf75d11b1f851fa8bf5
#
_cell.length_a   1.000
_cell.length_b   1.000
_cell.length_c   1.000
_cell.angle_alpha   90.00
_cell.angle_beta   90.00
_cell.angle_gamma   90.00
#
_symmetry.space_group_name_H-M   'P 1'
#
loop_
_entity.id
_entity.type
_entity.pdbx_description
1 polymer ?
#
loop_
_entity_poly.entity_id
_entity_poly.type
_entity_poly.pdbx_seq_one_letter_code
_entity_poly.pdbx_strand_id
1 'polypeptide(L)'
;MIVSLKFKKFKIEAYEPGKSTIKNLKEVIKLSANESALGISPKAKKVLSKKTINFARYPDGKSKRLRDQIAKNFSCDKNKVICGSGSDEIIQLLCQTFINPHDEVVLPEFSFLMYRIYSKIAGAKVIFAKEKDFKVSINEILKKVTNKTKIVFLANPNNPT
;
A
#
# COMPACT_ATOMS: atom_id res chain seq x y z
N MET A 1 34.48 -8.40 21.46
CA MET A 1 33.40 -9.39 21.25
C MET A 1 32.67 -9.00 20.00
N ILE A 2 32.81 -9.77 18.90
CA ILE A 2 32.13 -9.47 17.63
C ILE A 2 30.71 -10.01 17.76
N VAL A 3 29.71 -9.11 17.83
CA VAL A 3 28.31 -9.51 17.83
C VAL A 3 27.95 -9.91 16.40
N SER A 4 27.77 -11.21 16.18
CA SER A 4 27.24 -11.70 14.89
C SER A 4 25.76 -11.39 14.78
N LEU A 5 25.42 -10.40 13.95
CA LEU A 5 24.03 -10.10 13.63
C LEU A 5 23.43 -11.20 12.73
N LYS A 6 22.44 -11.91 13.26
CA LYS A 6 21.67 -12.87 12.46
C LYS A 6 20.51 -12.12 11.77
N PHE A 7 20.55 -12.02 10.44
CA PHE A 7 19.46 -11.47 9.67
C PHE A 7 18.32 -12.50 9.54
N LYS A 8 17.07 -12.03 9.64
CA LYS A 8 15.92 -12.84 9.24
C LYS A 8 15.96 -13.06 7.72
N LYS A 9 15.99 -14.32 7.29
CA LYS A 9 15.87 -14.67 5.87
C LYS A 9 14.39 -14.84 5.53
N PHE A 10 13.87 -14.00 4.65
CA PHE A 10 12.51 -14.13 4.14
C PHE A 10 12.54 -14.73 2.73
N LYS A 11 11.68 -15.72 2.46
CA LYS A 11 11.37 -16.15 1.09
C LYS A 11 10.30 -15.24 0.51
N ILE A 12 10.73 -14.08 0.02
CA ILE A 12 9.87 -13.06 -0.55
C ILE A 12 10.33 -12.80 -1.97
N GLU A 13 9.41 -12.84 -2.92
CA GLU A 13 9.68 -12.39 -4.29
C GLU A 13 9.89 -10.89 -4.28
N ALA A 14 10.96 -10.42 -4.93
CA ALA A 14 11.22 -9.01 -5.08
C ALA A 14 10.10 -8.35 -5.92
N TYR A 15 9.70 -7.15 -5.52
CA TYR A 15 8.83 -6.34 -6.35
C TYR A 15 9.65 -5.78 -7.52
N GLU A 16 9.27 -6.13 -8.74
CA GLU A 16 9.86 -5.55 -9.95
C GLU A 16 8.91 -4.49 -10.50
N PRO A 17 9.25 -3.19 -10.38
CA PRO A 17 8.43 -2.13 -10.97
C PRO A 17 8.48 -2.19 -12.49
N GLY A 18 7.40 -1.76 -13.13
CA GLY A 18 7.37 -1.64 -14.59
C GLY A 18 8.46 -0.71 -15.12
N LYS A 19 9.06 -1.09 -16.24
CA LYS A 19 10.14 -0.32 -16.88
C LYS A 19 9.64 1.04 -17.33
N SER A 20 10.38 2.10 -17.00
CA SER A 20 10.10 3.47 -17.45
C SER A 20 10.93 3.87 -18.67
N THR A 21 11.97 3.10 -18.99
CA THR A 21 12.85 3.34 -20.14
C THR A 21 13.12 2.03 -20.85
N ILE A 22 13.21 2.09 -22.17
CA ILE A 22 13.61 0.98 -23.03
C ILE A 22 14.82 1.43 -23.82
N LYS A 23 15.89 0.62 -23.84
CA LYS A 23 17.13 0.92 -24.58
C LYS A 23 16.79 1.21 -26.05
N ASN A 24 17.33 2.29 -26.59
CA ASN A 24 17.17 2.75 -27.98
C ASN A 24 15.78 3.33 -28.34
N LEU A 25 14.87 3.56 -27.38
CA LEU A 25 13.64 4.31 -27.62
C LEU A 25 13.72 5.68 -26.96
N LYS A 26 13.40 6.75 -27.72
CA LYS A 26 13.39 8.13 -27.20
C LYS A 26 12.17 8.42 -26.34
N GLU A 27 11.02 7.83 -26.69
CA GLU A 27 9.77 8.00 -25.97
C GLU A 27 9.16 6.64 -25.68
N VAL A 28 8.69 6.45 -24.44
CA VAL A 28 8.05 5.22 -23.99
C VAL A 28 6.71 5.58 -23.33
N ILE A 29 5.63 5.02 -23.84
CA ILE A 29 4.33 5.09 -23.18
C ILE A 29 4.31 4.03 -22.08
N LYS A 30 4.40 4.46 -20.83
CA LYS A 30 4.40 3.57 -19.67
C LYS A 30 2.97 3.23 -19.25
N LEU A 31 2.58 1.97 -19.48
CA LEU A 31 1.25 1.44 -19.08
C LEU A 31 1.34 0.41 -17.95
N SER A 32 2.53 0.27 -17.34
CA SER A 32 2.82 -0.74 -16.32
C SER A 32 2.62 -0.26 -14.87
N ALA A 33 2.11 0.96 -14.69
CA ALA A 33 1.81 1.52 -13.38
C ALA A 33 0.56 2.40 -13.48
N ASN A 34 -0.16 2.58 -12.34
CA ASN A 34 -1.36 3.41 -12.28
C ASN A 34 -1.00 4.91 -12.20
N GLU A 35 -0.22 5.38 -13.16
CA GLU A 35 0.15 6.79 -13.29
C GLU A 35 -0.93 7.56 -14.08
N SER A 36 -1.15 8.83 -13.70
CA SER A 36 -2.12 9.67 -14.40
C SER A 36 -1.60 10.07 -15.79
N ALA A 37 -2.26 9.61 -16.86
CA ALA A 37 -1.95 10.03 -18.23
C ALA A 37 -2.19 11.54 -18.46
N LEU A 38 -3.04 12.18 -17.64
CA LEU A 38 -3.32 13.62 -17.67
C LEU A 38 -2.32 14.45 -16.86
N GLY A 39 -1.39 13.80 -16.18
CA GLY A 39 -0.41 14.44 -15.31
C GLY A 39 -1.02 14.98 -14.00
N ILE A 40 -0.35 15.95 -13.41
CA ILE A 40 -0.74 16.56 -12.13
C ILE A 40 -1.90 17.56 -12.31
N SER A 41 -2.82 17.62 -11.36
CA SER A 41 -3.87 18.64 -11.30
C SER A 41 -3.28 20.06 -11.44
N PRO A 42 -3.85 20.92 -12.32
CA PRO A 42 -3.41 22.31 -12.46
C PRO A 42 -3.45 23.11 -11.15
N LYS A 43 -4.43 22.84 -10.27
CA LYS A 43 -4.54 23.45 -8.94
C LYS A 43 -3.38 23.03 -8.04
N ALA A 44 -3.01 21.74 -8.04
CA ALA A 44 -1.86 21.23 -7.29
C ALA A 44 -0.55 21.84 -7.83
N LYS A 45 -0.37 21.86 -9.15
CA LYS A 45 0.80 22.50 -9.80
C LYS A 45 0.96 23.94 -9.39
N LYS A 46 -0.14 24.72 -9.37
CA LYS A 46 -0.15 26.13 -8.92
C LYS A 46 0.29 26.27 -7.46
N VAL A 47 -0.08 25.35 -6.58
CA VAL A 47 0.35 25.37 -5.19
C VAL A 47 1.84 25.08 -5.07
N LEU A 48 2.33 24.03 -5.76
CA LEU A 48 3.74 23.64 -5.72
C LEU A 48 4.68 24.71 -6.30
N SER A 49 4.22 25.52 -7.26
CA SER A 49 5.02 26.60 -7.85
C SER A 49 5.09 27.88 -6.98
N LYS A 50 4.36 27.94 -5.84
CA LYS A 50 4.42 29.08 -4.96
C LYS A 50 5.74 29.12 -4.19
N LYS A 51 6.45 30.27 -4.28
CA LYS A 51 7.69 30.53 -3.54
C LYS A 51 7.53 30.54 -2.00
N THR A 52 6.30 30.48 -1.50
CA THR A 52 5.98 30.52 -0.05
C THR A 52 6.16 29.18 0.66
N ILE A 53 6.44 28.08 -0.06
CA ILE A 53 6.69 26.79 0.55
C ILE A 53 8.09 26.79 1.16
N ASN A 54 8.16 26.67 2.48
CA ASN A 54 9.44 26.61 3.18
C ASN A 54 9.85 25.15 3.39
N PHE A 55 10.67 24.64 2.49
CA PHE A 55 11.20 23.26 2.53
C PHE A 55 12.26 23.03 3.63
N ALA A 56 12.76 24.09 4.27
CA ALA A 56 13.74 23.98 5.34
C ALA A 56 13.11 23.66 6.71
N ARG A 57 11.79 23.64 6.79
CA ARG A 57 11.07 23.31 8.02
C ARG A 57 10.45 21.92 7.96
N TYR A 58 10.45 21.22 9.09
CA TYR A 58 9.72 19.97 9.23
C TYR A 58 8.22 20.18 8.95
N PRO A 59 7.59 19.22 8.27
CA PRO A 59 6.13 19.23 8.14
C PRO A 59 5.45 18.99 9.49
N ASP A 60 4.16 19.30 9.56
CA ASP A 60 3.32 18.95 10.71
C ASP A 60 3.19 17.42 10.80
N GLY A 61 3.85 16.80 11.80
CA GLY A 61 3.84 15.35 12.01
C GLY A 61 2.44 14.77 12.29
N LYS A 62 1.45 15.61 12.63
CA LYS A 62 0.06 15.19 12.80
C LYS A 62 -0.77 15.34 11.52
N SER A 63 -0.23 15.92 10.47
CA SER A 63 -0.91 16.20 9.19
C SER A 63 -2.30 16.83 9.38
N LYS A 64 -2.42 17.73 10.37
CA LYS A 64 -3.72 18.25 10.86
C LYS A 64 -4.58 18.83 9.73
N ARG A 65 -3.99 19.71 8.90
CA ARG A 65 -4.72 20.36 7.79
C ARG A 65 -5.23 19.35 6.76
N LEU A 66 -4.42 18.35 6.45
CA LEU A 66 -4.78 17.28 5.49
C LEU A 66 -5.91 16.41 6.06
N ARG A 67 -5.78 15.99 7.32
CA ARG A 67 -6.81 15.18 8.01
C ARG A 67 -8.14 15.93 8.14
N ASP A 68 -8.11 17.23 8.50
CA ASP A 68 -9.32 18.07 8.57
C ASP A 68 -10.00 18.16 7.19
N GLN A 69 -9.22 18.32 6.10
CA GLN A 69 -9.76 18.40 4.75
C GLN A 69 -10.32 17.05 4.24
N ILE A 70 -9.65 15.94 4.53
CA ILE A 70 -10.14 14.59 4.21
C ILE A 70 -11.45 14.34 4.96
N ALA A 71 -11.47 14.60 6.26
CA ALA A 71 -12.67 14.41 7.09
C ALA A 71 -13.87 15.21 6.56
N LYS A 72 -13.64 16.45 6.13
CA LYS A 72 -14.67 17.29 5.51
C LYS A 72 -15.16 16.72 4.18
N ASN A 73 -14.25 16.29 3.30
CA ASN A 73 -14.61 15.81 1.96
C ASN A 73 -15.34 14.47 1.99
N PHE A 74 -15.00 13.59 2.94
CA PHE A 74 -15.56 12.25 3.06
C PHE A 74 -16.58 12.13 4.20
N SER A 75 -16.96 13.24 4.84
CA SER A 75 -17.95 13.27 5.94
C SER A 75 -17.62 12.26 7.05
N CYS A 76 -16.36 12.17 7.44
CA CYS A 76 -15.89 11.26 8.48
C CYS A 76 -15.21 12.01 9.65
N ASP A 77 -15.03 11.31 10.79
CA ASP A 77 -14.30 11.84 11.92
C ASP A 77 -12.81 11.97 11.60
N LYS A 78 -12.24 13.17 11.74
CA LYS A 78 -10.79 13.44 11.56
C LYS A 78 -9.90 12.58 12.46
N ASN A 79 -10.39 12.15 13.62
CA ASN A 79 -9.64 11.29 14.53
C ASN A 79 -9.53 9.84 14.03
N LYS A 80 -10.31 9.47 13.01
CA LYS A 80 -10.25 8.19 12.31
C LYS A 80 -9.46 8.25 11.01
N VAL A 81 -8.76 9.36 10.74
CA VAL A 81 -7.94 9.55 9.54
C VAL A 81 -6.46 9.45 9.91
N ILE A 82 -5.75 8.56 9.25
CA ILE A 82 -4.30 8.43 9.31
C ILE A 82 -3.72 8.81 7.94
N CYS A 83 -2.62 9.55 7.93
CA CYS A 83 -1.89 9.91 6.72
C CYS A 83 -0.52 9.23 6.73
N GLY A 84 -0.06 8.83 5.56
CA GLY A 84 1.25 8.24 5.34
C GLY A 84 1.77 8.57 3.93
N SER A 85 2.98 8.12 3.63
CA SER A 85 3.64 8.27 2.32
C SER A 85 3.09 7.26 1.32
N GLY A 86 1.82 7.39 1.00
CA GLY A 86 1.09 6.47 0.13
C GLY A 86 0.52 5.26 0.87
N SER A 87 -0.18 4.41 0.09
CA SER A 87 -0.82 3.20 0.62
C SER A 87 0.18 2.18 1.17
N ASP A 88 1.38 2.13 0.61
CA ASP A 88 2.42 1.18 1.03
C ASP A 88 2.81 1.37 2.49
N GLU A 89 3.05 2.61 2.92
CA GLU A 89 3.36 2.89 4.33
C GLU A 89 2.17 2.54 5.23
N ILE A 90 0.94 2.83 4.82
CA ILE A 90 -0.25 2.47 5.60
C ILE A 90 -0.38 0.95 5.74
N ILE A 91 -0.18 0.19 4.65
CA ILE A 91 -0.21 -1.27 4.68
C ILE A 91 0.87 -1.81 5.61
N GLN A 92 2.08 -1.27 5.52
CA GLN A 92 3.20 -1.63 6.40
C GLN A 92 2.85 -1.37 7.87
N LEU A 93 2.35 -0.19 8.20
CA LEU A 93 1.96 0.18 9.56
C LEU A 93 0.85 -0.71 10.12
N LEU A 94 -0.16 -1.04 9.30
CA LEU A 94 -1.21 -1.98 9.69
C LEU A 94 -0.63 -3.37 10.01
N CYS A 95 0.24 -3.88 9.14
CA CYS A 95 0.87 -5.18 9.38
C CYS A 95 1.74 -5.17 10.65
N GLN A 96 2.54 -4.13 10.85
CA GLN A 96 3.42 -4.00 12.03
C GLN A 96 2.63 -3.83 13.34
N THR A 97 1.46 -3.18 13.28
CA THR A 97 0.66 -2.88 14.47
C THR A 97 -0.20 -4.05 14.92
N PHE A 98 -0.77 -4.80 13.96
CA PHE A 98 -1.83 -5.77 14.26
C PHE A 98 -1.41 -7.22 14.11
N ILE A 99 -0.30 -7.53 13.43
CA ILE A 99 0.12 -8.91 13.15
C ILE A 99 1.19 -9.34 14.15
N ASN A 100 0.97 -10.50 14.77
CA ASN A 100 1.97 -11.24 15.51
C ASN A 100 2.47 -12.44 14.69
N PRO A 101 3.65 -13.02 15.03
CA PRO A 101 4.10 -14.27 14.43
C PRO A 101 3.02 -15.36 14.55
N HIS A 102 2.78 -16.06 13.45
CA HIS A 102 1.77 -17.13 13.31
C HIS A 102 0.31 -16.69 13.13
N ASP A 103 0.01 -15.39 13.18
CA ASP A 103 -1.29 -14.89 12.73
C ASP A 103 -1.50 -15.18 11.24
N GLU A 104 -2.75 -15.23 10.80
CA GLU A 104 -3.11 -15.43 9.42
C GLU A 104 -3.59 -14.11 8.78
N VAL A 105 -3.20 -13.92 7.53
CA VAL A 105 -3.69 -12.81 6.69
C VAL A 105 -4.32 -13.39 5.44
N VAL A 106 -5.59 -13.05 5.19
CA VAL A 106 -6.34 -13.52 4.03
C VAL A 106 -6.35 -12.41 2.98
N LEU A 107 -6.06 -12.76 1.73
CA LEU A 107 -6.10 -11.85 0.59
C LEU A 107 -6.50 -12.58 -0.69
N PRO A 108 -7.09 -11.88 -1.68
CA PRO A 108 -7.38 -12.44 -2.98
C PRO A 108 -6.11 -12.87 -3.71
N GLU A 109 -6.21 -13.88 -4.57
CA GLU A 109 -5.06 -14.50 -5.23
C GLU A 109 -4.26 -13.52 -6.09
N PHE A 110 -4.95 -12.66 -6.85
CA PHE A 110 -4.35 -11.66 -7.74
C PHE A 110 -4.34 -10.25 -7.13
N SER A 111 -4.23 -10.16 -5.81
CA SER A 111 -4.18 -8.87 -5.12
C SER A 111 -2.81 -8.20 -5.19
N PHE A 112 -2.77 -6.93 -4.80
CA PHE A 112 -1.57 -6.13 -4.78
C PHE A 112 -0.44 -6.79 -3.97
N LEU A 113 0.72 -6.91 -4.60
CA LEU A 113 1.86 -7.66 -4.09
C LEU A 113 2.31 -7.23 -2.68
N MET A 114 2.19 -5.93 -2.36
CA MET A 114 2.66 -5.40 -1.08
C MET A 114 1.87 -5.94 0.12
N TYR A 115 0.60 -6.34 -0.05
CA TYR A 115 -0.15 -6.99 1.03
C TYR A 115 0.56 -8.24 1.53
N ARG A 116 0.98 -9.13 0.62
CA ARG A 116 1.67 -10.37 1.00
C ARG A 116 3.09 -10.12 1.50
N ILE A 117 3.79 -9.13 0.96
CA ILE A 117 5.16 -8.81 1.37
C ILE A 117 5.17 -8.34 2.82
N TYR A 118 4.40 -7.30 3.15
CA TYR A 118 4.37 -6.76 4.51
C TYR A 118 3.80 -7.75 5.53
N SER A 119 2.80 -8.55 5.14
CA SER A 119 2.28 -9.62 6.00
C SER A 119 3.35 -10.66 6.34
N LYS A 120 4.14 -11.10 5.36
CA LYS A 120 5.25 -12.05 5.57
C LYS A 120 6.37 -11.44 6.42
N ILE A 121 6.72 -10.17 6.21
CA ILE A 121 7.72 -9.46 7.02
C ILE A 121 7.28 -9.37 8.47
N ALA A 122 5.98 -9.14 8.73
CA ALA A 122 5.41 -9.14 10.07
C ALA A 122 5.32 -10.54 10.71
N GLY A 123 5.56 -11.61 9.95
CA GLY A 123 5.57 -12.99 10.43
C GLY A 123 4.26 -13.74 10.26
N ALA A 124 3.30 -13.19 9.51
CA ALA A 124 2.03 -13.86 9.26
C ALA A 124 2.15 -14.99 8.24
N LYS A 125 1.25 -15.96 8.37
CA LYS A 125 0.93 -16.93 7.33
C LYS A 125 -0.07 -16.29 6.36
N VAL A 126 0.36 -16.13 5.11
CA VAL A 126 -0.50 -15.57 4.05
C VAL A 126 -1.37 -16.68 3.46
N ILE A 127 -2.69 -16.45 3.44
CA ILE A 127 -3.71 -17.35 2.93
C ILE A 127 -4.38 -16.70 1.72
N PHE A 128 -4.36 -17.39 0.58
CA PHE A 128 -4.98 -16.89 -0.65
C PHE A 128 -6.41 -17.41 -0.79
N ALA A 129 -7.33 -16.49 -1.08
CA ALA A 129 -8.68 -16.78 -1.52
C ALA A 129 -8.70 -16.84 -3.05
N LYS A 130 -9.23 -17.93 -3.63
CA LYS A 130 -9.28 -18.12 -5.08
C LYS A 130 -10.18 -17.07 -5.72
N GLU A 131 -9.77 -16.62 -6.89
CA GLU A 131 -10.57 -15.78 -7.77
C GLU A 131 -11.06 -16.60 -8.97
N LYS A 132 -12.23 -16.23 -9.49
CA LYS A 132 -12.76 -16.78 -10.73
C LYS A 132 -12.88 -15.64 -11.74
N ASP A 133 -12.31 -15.84 -12.92
CA ASP A 133 -12.34 -14.85 -14.01
C ASP A 133 -11.81 -13.48 -13.55
N PHE A 134 -10.74 -13.48 -12.73
CA PHE A 134 -10.13 -12.29 -12.11
C PHE A 134 -11.09 -11.46 -11.26
N LYS A 135 -12.14 -12.06 -10.73
CA LYS A 135 -13.11 -11.42 -9.84
C LYS A 135 -12.95 -11.93 -8.42
N VAL A 136 -12.86 -11.00 -7.49
CA VAL A 136 -12.82 -11.32 -6.07
C VAL A 136 -14.16 -11.91 -5.62
N SER A 137 -14.11 -13.02 -4.92
CA SER A 137 -15.27 -13.69 -4.33
C SER A 137 -15.25 -13.55 -2.81
N ILE A 138 -16.24 -12.87 -2.26
CA ILE A 138 -16.40 -12.75 -0.81
C ILE A 138 -16.58 -14.11 -0.15
N ASN A 139 -17.32 -15.03 -0.79
CA ASN A 139 -17.51 -16.38 -0.27
C ASN A 139 -16.18 -17.16 -0.18
N GLU A 140 -15.29 -17.02 -1.18
CA GLU A 140 -13.97 -17.65 -1.13
C GLU A 140 -13.07 -17.03 -0.06
N ILE A 141 -13.18 -15.71 0.18
CA ILE A 141 -12.48 -15.05 1.28
C ILE A 141 -12.99 -15.60 2.62
N LEU A 142 -14.30 -15.62 2.83
CA LEU A 142 -14.91 -16.08 4.08
C LEU A 142 -14.58 -17.54 4.41
N LYS A 143 -14.50 -18.42 3.41
CA LYS A 143 -14.05 -19.82 3.58
C LYS A 143 -12.62 -19.93 4.12
N LYS A 144 -11.79 -18.90 3.94
CA LYS A 144 -10.39 -18.87 4.39
C LYS A 144 -10.18 -18.20 5.74
N VAL A 145 -11.19 -17.50 6.25
CA VAL A 145 -11.13 -16.84 7.55
C VAL A 145 -11.21 -17.89 8.66
N THR A 146 -10.28 -17.82 9.61
CA THR A 146 -10.20 -18.67 10.78
C THR A 146 -10.10 -17.81 12.05
N ASN A 147 -10.06 -18.43 13.21
CA ASN A 147 -9.82 -17.74 14.50
C ASN A 147 -8.40 -17.15 14.60
N LYS A 148 -7.48 -17.52 13.71
CA LYS A 148 -6.12 -16.96 13.59
C LYS A 148 -6.05 -15.80 12.60
N THR A 149 -7.09 -15.55 11.81
CA THR A 149 -7.11 -14.47 10.83
C THR A 149 -7.13 -13.12 11.54
N LYS A 150 -6.10 -12.34 11.34
CA LYS A 150 -5.95 -11.01 11.92
C LYS A 150 -6.35 -9.88 10.96
N ILE A 151 -6.00 -10.03 9.69
CA ILE A 151 -6.30 -9.03 8.65
C ILE A 151 -6.85 -9.74 7.41
N VAL A 152 -7.85 -9.11 6.79
CA VAL A 152 -8.30 -9.41 5.44
C VAL A 152 -8.02 -8.18 4.58
N PHE A 153 -7.17 -8.30 3.54
CA PHE A 153 -6.97 -7.24 2.58
C PHE A 153 -7.94 -7.41 1.41
N LEU A 154 -8.66 -6.36 1.11
CA LEU A 154 -9.61 -6.30 0.01
C LEU A 154 -9.50 -4.95 -0.69
N ALA A 155 -9.02 -4.96 -1.93
CA ALA A 155 -9.03 -3.79 -2.79
C ALA A 155 -10.27 -3.82 -3.69
N ASN A 156 -10.98 -2.68 -3.77
CA ASN A 156 -12.13 -2.53 -4.65
C ASN A 156 -12.17 -1.10 -5.22
N PRO A 157 -11.96 -0.91 -6.53
CA PRO A 157 -11.57 -1.93 -7.53
C PRO A 157 -10.27 -2.64 -7.19
N ASN A 158 -10.12 -3.92 -7.64
CA ASN A 158 -8.92 -4.69 -7.37
C ASN A 158 -7.71 -4.15 -8.16
N ASN A 159 -6.51 -4.41 -7.64
CA ASN A 159 -5.26 -4.09 -8.30
C ASN A 159 -4.42 -5.39 -8.36
N PRO A 160 -4.04 -5.86 -9.56
CA PRO A 160 -4.12 -5.20 -10.89
C PRO A 160 -5.39 -5.53 -11.71
N THR A 161 -6.25 -6.43 -11.27
CA THR A 161 -7.42 -6.91 -12.00
C THR A 161 -8.66 -6.06 -11.74
#